data_fbf158355e4dc793d76d750fa9c8aee9
#
_entry.id   fbf158355e4dc793d76d750fa9c8aee9
#
_cell.length_a   1.000
_cell.length_b   1.000
_cell.length_c   1.000
_cell.angle_alpha   90.00
_cell.angle_beta   90.00
_cell.angle_gamma   90.00
#
_symmetry.space_group_name_H-M   'P 1'
#
loop_
_entity.id
_entity.type
_entity.pdbx_description
1 polymer ?
#
loop_
_entity_poly.entity_id
_entity_poly.type
_entity_poly.pdbx_seq_one_letter_code
_entity_poly.pdbx_strand_id
1 'polypeptide(L)'
;MKMDRRQFCALGTAGAFAAIAGGMLGCSSGEKTPAADDKAADAAASTQADAASAKAAAMAMGDADVNFAQEVDILIVGAGISGMFAAIDPAAAGKNVLICEQNGTFGGDAIYSAACQMCSTAKLTQEERPEKYSTPEEIREKFAPYYEEGDPALDFTVLLQTWSGKFIDRMHYDWGYEFQPLRESPYHQAFFPKDGLCTMNSEFQLINQKLEEAGAKYSFETTFKTLITDENGEICGARFTKKDGSIFDVKAKAVVLAAGGYVSNQEWMTRYAPEYADLGNIVSGRKGDAIAAGLAAGGQLWKMGPTSNLNPRYEAGHMLGTFYPIICVLPNGKRFYCETAVHNAATGAIAAGYHEWYTIWDNVAQNGQDQELLKHAGEAIQSADSVDELAEKMGLHIETVQGIFDNWHDICEAQEDAEFGRTLFLQELQPPFYFIRNVPVRYKSLGGLKVDEQMHVLDANDQPIKNLYAAGCTAGTEDIVPAAASGLIVAETLVAEV
;
A
#
# COMPACT_ATOMS: atom_id res chain seq x y z
N MET A 1 -15.94 -23.29 -1.52
CA MET A 1 -17.08 -22.87 -0.68
C MET A 1 -17.57 -21.53 -1.21
N LYS A 2 -18.82 -21.39 -1.68
CA LYS A 2 -19.30 -20.10 -2.18
C LYS A 2 -19.60 -19.22 -0.97
N MET A 3 -18.80 -18.19 -0.75
CA MET A 3 -19.14 -17.12 0.19
C MET A 3 -20.35 -16.35 -0.33
N ASP A 4 -21.31 -16.06 0.55
CA ASP A 4 -22.40 -15.17 0.20
C ASP A 4 -21.96 -13.69 0.31
N ARG A 5 -22.78 -12.76 -0.18
CA ARG A 5 -22.51 -11.32 -0.13
C ARG A 5 -22.29 -10.79 1.30
N ARG A 6 -22.94 -11.38 2.30
CA ARG A 6 -22.79 -11.01 3.72
C ARG A 6 -21.41 -11.39 4.26
N GLN A 7 -20.89 -12.56 3.85
CA GLN A 7 -19.53 -12.99 4.20
C GLN A 7 -18.48 -12.07 3.55
N PHE A 8 -18.70 -11.63 2.31
CA PHE A 8 -17.83 -10.67 1.64
C PHE A 8 -17.82 -9.29 2.34
N CYS A 9 -18.99 -8.82 2.81
CA CYS A 9 -19.08 -7.54 3.50
C CYS A 9 -18.57 -7.59 4.95
N ALA A 10 -18.75 -8.70 5.65
CA ALA A 10 -18.12 -8.95 6.96
C ALA A 10 -16.58 -8.99 6.86
N LEU A 11 -16.07 -9.36 5.68
CA LEU A 11 -14.65 -9.29 5.32
C LEU A 11 -14.13 -7.87 5.14
N GLY A 12 -14.96 -6.93 4.72
CA GLY A 12 -14.63 -5.51 4.67
C GLY A 12 -14.20 -4.95 6.04
N THR A 13 -14.68 -5.52 7.14
CA THR A 13 -14.29 -5.14 8.51
C THR A 13 -12.96 -5.74 8.96
N ALA A 14 -12.53 -6.83 8.34
CA ALA A 14 -11.18 -7.40 8.49
C ALA A 14 -10.26 -6.98 7.33
N GLY A 15 -10.81 -6.32 6.34
CA GLY A 15 -10.38 -6.32 4.95
C GLY A 15 -9.35 -5.30 4.55
N ALA A 16 -8.92 -4.39 5.40
CA ALA A 16 -7.72 -3.62 5.06
C ALA A 16 -6.48 -4.52 4.96
N PHE A 17 -6.54 -5.72 5.54
CA PHE A 17 -5.48 -6.72 5.49
C PHE A 17 -5.82 -7.97 4.67
N ALA A 18 -7.09 -8.25 4.42
CA ALA A 18 -7.52 -9.41 3.62
C ALA A 18 -7.30 -9.21 2.11
N ALA A 19 -7.00 -8.01 1.67
CA ALA A 19 -6.63 -7.71 0.30
C ALA A 19 -5.32 -8.39 -0.13
N ILE A 20 -4.51 -8.87 0.82
CA ILE A 20 -3.29 -9.61 0.53
C ILE A 20 -3.59 -11.02 -0.03
N ALA A 21 -4.73 -11.60 0.32
CA ALA A 21 -5.11 -12.95 -0.09
C ALA A 21 -6.23 -13.03 -1.14
N GLY A 22 -6.95 -11.93 -1.36
CA GLY A 22 -8.22 -11.90 -2.10
C GLY A 22 -8.14 -11.71 -3.61
N GLY A 23 -7.00 -11.92 -4.23
CA GLY A 23 -6.81 -11.78 -5.68
C GLY A 23 -7.59 -12.76 -6.56
N MET A 24 -8.43 -13.64 -5.99
CA MET A 24 -9.20 -14.61 -6.76
C MET A 24 -10.60 -14.83 -6.20
N LEU A 25 -11.54 -13.94 -6.42
CA LEU A 25 -12.95 -14.31 -6.45
C LEU A 25 -13.76 -13.23 -7.19
N GLY A 26 -13.58 -13.19 -8.52
CA GLY A 26 -14.58 -12.62 -9.42
C GLY A 26 -15.81 -13.49 -9.43
N CYS A 27 -16.96 -12.94 -9.11
CA CYS A 27 -18.24 -13.59 -9.37
C CYS A 27 -18.45 -13.65 -10.88
N SER A 28 -18.22 -14.81 -11.52
CA SER A 28 -18.74 -15.09 -12.84
C SER A 28 -19.88 -16.10 -12.72
N SER A 29 -21.03 -15.73 -13.28
CA SER A 29 -22.10 -16.66 -13.62
C SER A 29 -21.58 -17.66 -14.66
N GLY A 30 -21.56 -18.90 -14.32
CA GLY A 30 -21.55 -20.12 -15.10
C GLY A 30 -20.95 -20.11 -16.50
N GLU A 31 -19.66 -20.39 -16.59
CA GLU A 31 -19.05 -21.19 -17.64
C GLU A 31 -17.77 -21.81 -17.08
N LYS A 32 -17.46 -23.05 -17.49
CA LYS A 32 -16.31 -23.82 -16.98
C LYS A 32 -15.02 -23.11 -17.32
N THR A 33 -14.30 -22.61 -16.31
CA THR A 33 -12.92 -22.15 -16.42
C THR A 33 -11.96 -23.33 -16.58
N PRO A 34 -10.87 -23.20 -17.36
CA PRO A 34 -9.78 -24.17 -17.41
C PRO A 34 -9.10 -24.31 -16.04
N ALA A 35 -8.50 -25.46 -15.80
CA ALA A 35 -7.91 -25.85 -14.54
C ALA A 35 -6.82 -24.87 -14.04
N ALA A 36 -6.68 -24.78 -12.71
CA ALA A 36 -5.73 -23.89 -12.03
C ALA A 36 -4.25 -24.12 -12.43
N ASP A 37 -3.93 -25.30 -12.93
CA ASP A 37 -2.58 -25.68 -13.38
C ASP A 37 -2.08 -24.87 -14.60
N ASP A 38 -2.98 -24.44 -15.52
CA ASP A 38 -2.58 -23.65 -16.69
C ASP A 38 -2.20 -22.21 -16.31
N LYS A 39 -2.85 -21.60 -15.30
CA LYS A 39 -2.52 -20.25 -14.86
C LYS A 39 -1.21 -20.17 -14.06
N ALA A 40 -0.89 -21.21 -13.29
CA ALA A 40 0.38 -21.30 -12.57
C ALA A 40 1.55 -21.52 -13.56
N ALA A 41 1.34 -22.32 -14.60
CA ALA A 41 2.33 -22.54 -15.67
C ALA A 41 2.56 -21.25 -16.49
N ASP A 42 1.51 -20.50 -16.83
CA ASP A 42 1.62 -19.21 -17.52
C ASP A 42 2.30 -18.13 -16.67
N ALA A 43 2.03 -18.09 -15.37
CA ALA A 43 2.70 -17.19 -14.45
C ALA A 43 4.19 -17.55 -14.30
N ALA A 44 4.53 -18.82 -14.18
CA ALA A 44 5.93 -19.28 -14.12
C ALA A 44 6.68 -19.03 -15.44
N ALA A 45 6.03 -19.23 -16.58
CA ALA A 45 6.62 -18.94 -17.90
C ALA A 45 6.80 -17.41 -18.09
N SER A 46 5.87 -16.58 -17.61
CA SER A 46 6.00 -15.12 -17.65
C SER A 46 7.14 -14.62 -16.76
N THR A 47 7.31 -15.20 -15.57
CA THR A 47 8.39 -14.87 -14.64
C THR A 47 9.77 -15.17 -15.24
N GLN A 48 9.90 -16.29 -15.97
CA GLN A 48 11.13 -16.63 -16.68
C GLN A 48 11.43 -15.68 -17.86
N ALA A 49 10.38 -15.24 -18.57
CA ALA A 49 10.54 -14.26 -19.65
C ALA A 49 10.94 -12.88 -19.10
N ASP A 50 10.42 -12.47 -17.95
CA ASP A 50 10.80 -11.22 -17.28
C ASP A 50 12.23 -11.27 -16.77
N ALA A 51 12.64 -12.37 -16.15
CA ALA A 51 14.02 -12.59 -15.73
C ALA A 51 15.00 -12.58 -16.91
N ALA A 52 14.60 -13.16 -18.05
CA ALA A 52 15.43 -13.15 -19.26
C ALA A 52 15.52 -11.73 -19.86
N SER A 53 14.43 -10.99 -19.89
CA SER A 53 14.39 -9.60 -20.36
C SER A 53 15.18 -8.65 -19.44
N ALA A 54 15.00 -8.78 -18.13
CA ALA A 54 15.74 -8.01 -17.14
C ALA A 54 17.23 -8.34 -17.15
N LYS A 55 17.59 -9.62 -17.31
CA LYS A 55 18.97 -10.08 -17.44
C LYS A 55 19.61 -9.57 -18.75
N ALA A 56 18.87 -9.56 -19.86
CA ALA A 56 19.34 -9.00 -21.12
C ALA A 56 19.59 -7.48 -21.01
N ALA A 57 18.69 -6.74 -20.33
CA ALA A 57 18.87 -5.31 -20.07
C ALA A 57 20.04 -5.02 -19.15
N ALA A 58 20.25 -5.84 -18.10
CA ALA A 58 21.39 -5.74 -17.19
C ALA A 58 22.73 -6.10 -17.89
N MET A 59 22.74 -7.14 -18.72
CA MET A 59 23.93 -7.52 -19.52
C MET A 59 24.28 -6.47 -20.58
N ALA A 60 23.31 -5.80 -21.16
CA ALA A 60 23.57 -4.69 -22.10
C ALA A 60 24.26 -3.46 -21.42
N MET A 61 24.18 -3.35 -20.11
CA MET A 61 24.86 -2.32 -19.30
C MET A 61 26.19 -2.81 -18.69
N GLY A 62 26.49 -4.12 -18.74
CA GLY A 62 27.55 -4.77 -17.96
C GLY A 62 28.98 -4.55 -18.42
N ASP A 63 29.22 -3.95 -19.60
CA ASP A 63 30.59 -3.70 -20.10
C ASP A 63 31.09 -2.24 -19.93
N ALA A 64 30.32 -1.39 -19.24
CA ALA A 64 30.83 -0.07 -18.88
C ALA A 64 31.75 -0.23 -17.66
N ASP A 65 32.99 0.23 -17.76
CA ASP A 65 33.97 0.22 -16.68
C ASP A 65 33.34 0.72 -15.38
N VAL A 66 33.28 -0.13 -14.36
CA VAL A 66 32.79 0.26 -13.04
C VAL A 66 33.87 1.09 -12.35
N ASN A 67 33.49 2.30 -11.96
CA ASN A 67 34.37 3.20 -11.23
C ASN A 67 33.68 3.66 -9.93
N PHE A 68 33.94 2.97 -8.84
CA PHE A 68 33.34 3.28 -7.55
C PHE A 68 33.76 4.68 -7.08
N ALA A 69 32.80 5.58 -7.08
CA ALA A 69 32.96 6.95 -6.57
C ALA A 69 32.88 6.99 -5.03
N GLN A 70 32.28 5.99 -4.42
CA GLN A 70 32.09 5.88 -2.96
C GLN A 70 32.06 4.43 -2.53
N GLU A 71 32.51 4.14 -1.30
CA GLU A 71 32.40 2.85 -0.63
C GLU A 71 31.67 3.02 0.71
N VAL A 72 30.72 2.13 1.01
CA VAL A 72 29.91 2.11 2.22
C VAL A 72 29.76 0.68 2.75
N ASP A 73 29.32 0.52 3.99
CA ASP A 73 28.94 -0.80 4.48
C ASP A 73 27.58 -1.22 3.91
N ILE A 74 26.62 -0.30 3.95
CA ILE A 74 25.24 -0.56 3.54
C ILE A 74 24.77 0.51 2.58
N LEU A 75 24.25 0.09 1.43
CA LEU A 75 23.66 0.92 0.41
C LEU A 75 22.16 0.67 0.34
N ILE A 76 21.34 1.71 0.51
CA ILE A 76 19.90 1.62 0.43
C ILE A 76 19.42 2.37 -0.81
N VAL A 77 18.60 1.69 -1.61
CA VAL A 77 17.99 2.22 -2.85
C VAL A 77 16.56 2.65 -2.55
N GLY A 78 16.36 3.95 -2.37
CA GLY A 78 15.08 4.59 -2.07
C GLY A 78 14.95 5.09 -0.63
N ALA A 79 14.55 6.36 -0.47
CA ALA A 79 14.29 7.01 0.80
C ALA A 79 12.80 7.04 1.17
N GLY A 80 12.05 5.99 0.83
CA GLY A 80 10.71 5.72 1.35
C GLY A 80 10.77 5.22 2.79
N ILE A 81 9.61 5.06 3.45
CA ILE A 81 9.55 4.67 4.87
C ILE A 81 10.35 3.39 5.15
N SER A 82 10.27 2.37 4.31
CA SER A 82 11.02 1.11 4.47
C SER A 82 12.53 1.31 4.40
N GLY A 83 13.02 2.10 3.43
CA GLY A 83 14.45 2.40 3.29
C GLY A 83 14.99 3.24 4.45
N MET A 84 14.21 4.20 4.94
CA MET A 84 14.58 5.02 6.09
C MET A 84 14.71 4.17 7.35
N PHE A 85 13.73 3.28 7.64
CA PHE A 85 13.82 2.37 8.79
C PHE A 85 14.95 1.35 8.65
N ALA A 86 15.23 0.85 7.45
CA ALA A 86 16.35 -0.06 7.20
C ALA A 86 17.72 0.59 7.50
N ALA A 87 17.81 1.92 7.48
CA ALA A 87 19.05 2.66 7.67
C ALA A 87 19.39 3.00 9.13
N ILE A 88 18.38 3.21 9.99
CA ILE A 88 18.57 3.84 11.31
C ILE A 88 19.44 2.99 12.23
N ASP A 89 19.04 1.74 12.48
CA ASP A 89 19.72 0.89 13.47
C ASP A 89 21.16 0.53 13.02
N PRO A 90 21.41 0.16 11.74
CA PRO A 90 22.77 -0.04 11.28
C PRO A 90 23.67 1.19 11.40
N ALA A 91 23.14 2.39 11.07
CA ALA A 91 23.90 3.62 11.23
C ALA A 91 24.18 3.93 12.70
N ALA A 92 23.20 3.74 13.60
CA ALA A 92 23.38 3.86 15.04
C ALA A 92 24.38 2.85 15.60
N ALA A 93 24.51 1.66 14.97
CA ALA A 93 25.54 0.66 15.29
C ALA A 93 26.91 1.01 14.70
N GLY A 94 27.08 2.17 14.08
CA GLY A 94 28.36 2.68 13.56
C GLY A 94 28.71 2.23 12.13
N LYS A 95 27.77 1.62 11.39
CA LYS A 95 27.95 1.27 9.97
C LYS A 95 27.89 2.52 9.11
N ASN A 96 28.70 2.56 8.05
CA ASN A 96 28.59 3.60 7.03
C ASN A 96 27.43 3.31 6.10
N VAL A 97 26.30 4.03 6.29
CA VAL A 97 25.06 3.83 5.54
C VAL A 97 24.80 4.98 4.59
N LEU A 98 24.53 4.67 3.31
CA LEU A 98 24.12 5.62 2.29
C LEU A 98 22.74 5.27 1.75
N ILE A 99 21.84 6.24 1.71
CA ILE A 99 20.53 6.14 1.07
C ILE A 99 20.58 6.95 -0.24
N CYS A 100 20.36 6.30 -1.38
CA CYS A 100 20.24 6.96 -2.68
C CYS A 100 18.76 7.09 -3.06
N GLU A 101 18.33 8.32 -3.34
CA GLU A 101 16.93 8.65 -3.67
C GLU A 101 16.85 9.43 -4.97
N GLN A 102 15.92 9.05 -5.87
CA GLN A 102 15.73 9.70 -7.16
C GLN A 102 15.15 11.12 -7.07
N ASN A 103 14.35 11.39 -6.05
CA ASN A 103 13.77 12.70 -5.79
C ASN A 103 14.74 13.60 -5.00
N GLY A 104 14.39 14.88 -4.89
CA GLY A 104 15.12 15.85 -4.07
C GLY A 104 14.78 15.81 -2.57
N THR A 105 13.99 14.82 -2.12
CA THR A 105 13.53 14.68 -0.74
C THR A 105 13.22 13.22 -0.39
N PHE A 106 13.15 12.93 0.90
CA PHE A 106 12.73 11.66 1.45
C PHE A 106 11.18 11.54 1.55
N GLY A 107 10.69 10.37 1.93
CA GLY A 107 9.29 10.09 2.28
C GLY A 107 8.61 9.11 1.33
N GLY A 108 9.03 9.05 0.07
CA GLY A 108 8.42 8.15 -0.92
C GLY A 108 6.93 8.40 -1.10
N ASP A 109 6.14 7.34 -1.30
CA ASP A 109 4.68 7.46 -1.48
C ASP A 109 3.95 7.68 -0.16
N ALA A 110 4.54 7.24 0.95
CA ALA A 110 3.91 7.33 2.27
C ALA A 110 3.65 8.78 2.70
N ILE A 111 4.47 9.73 2.25
CA ILE A 111 4.29 11.16 2.60
C ILE A 111 2.99 11.75 2.01
N TYR A 112 2.44 11.13 0.96
CA TYR A 112 1.20 11.57 0.30
C TYR A 112 -0.02 10.74 0.71
N SER A 113 0.13 9.84 1.67
CA SER A 113 -0.97 8.96 2.07
C SER A 113 -1.97 9.68 2.98
N ALA A 114 -3.17 9.09 3.11
CA ALA A 114 -4.15 9.51 4.11
C ALA A 114 -3.67 9.25 5.56
N ALA A 115 -2.49 8.67 5.71
CA ALA A 115 -1.77 8.46 6.96
C ALA A 115 -2.54 7.67 8.03
N CYS A 116 -3.57 6.91 7.67
CA CYS A 116 -4.24 5.99 8.56
C CYS A 116 -3.35 4.76 8.79
N GLN A 117 -2.77 4.65 9.98
CA GLN A 117 -1.83 3.59 10.33
C GLN A 117 -2.56 2.55 11.19
N MET A 118 -3.05 1.50 10.55
CA MET A 118 -3.79 0.44 11.22
C MET A 118 -2.82 -0.58 11.83
N CYS A 119 -2.90 -0.76 13.15
CA CYS A 119 -2.07 -1.72 13.86
C CYS A 119 -2.77 -2.25 15.11
N SER A 120 -2.96 -3.56 15.18
CA SER A 120 -3.55 -4.22 16.36
C SER A 120 -2.52 -4.92 17.25
N THR A 121 -1.26 -4.98 16.85
CA THR A 121 -0.21 -5.73 17.57
C THR A 121 0.71 -4.84 18.41
N ALA A 122 0.50 -3.52 18.38
CA ALA A 122 1.28 -2.59 19.20
C ALA A 122 0.96 -2.72 20.69
N LYS A 123 1.97 -2.57 21.54
CA LYS A 123 1.80 -2.43 22.99
C LYS A 123 0.90 -1.23 23.32
N LEU A 124 1.05 -0.13 22.57
CA LEU A 124 0.19 1.04 22.70
C LEU A 124 -1.29 0.69 22.45
N THR A 125 -1.58 -0.18 21.47
CA THR A 125 -2.95 -0.71 21.27
C THR A 125 -3.42 -1.51 22.48
N GLN A 126 -2.56 -2.37 23.01
CA GLN A 126 -2.90 -3.20 24.19
C GLN A 126 -3.21 -2.35 25.42
N GLU A 127 -2.49 -1.24 25.61
CA GLU A 127 -2.67 -0.35 26.76
C GLU A 127 -3.90 0.54 26.64
N GLU A 128 -4.15 1.11 25.45
CA GLU A 128 -5.23 2.07 25.24
C GLU A 128 -6.55 1.44 24.83
N ARG A 129 -6.49 0.34 24.06
CA ARG A 129 -7.64 -0.38 23.53
C ARG A 129 -7.43 -1.89 23.50
N PRO A 130 -7.42 -2.53 24.67
CA PRO A 130 -7.14 -3.96 24.79
C PRO A 130 -8.12 -4.84 23.98
N GLU A 131 -9.35 -4.38 23.76
CA GLU A 131 -10.35 -5.09 22.93
C GLU A 131 -10.01 -5.07 21.41
N LYS A 132 -9.05 -4.26 20.99
CA LYS A 132 -8.55 -4.17 19.60
C LYS A 132 -7.18 -4.83 19.43
N TYR A 133 -6.53 -5.17 20.53
CA TYR A 133 -5.23 -5.83 20.50
C TYR A 133 -5.37 -7.27 20.01
N SER A 134 -4.39 -7.72 19.24
CA SER A 134 -4.29 -9.11 18.76
C SER A 134 -2.87 -9.61 18.90
N THR A 135 -2.72 -10.83 19.42
CA THR A 135 -1.44 -11.54 19.42
C THR A 135 -1.08 -12.04 18.02
N PRO A 136 0.17 -12.45 17.76
CA PRO A 136 0.55 -13.07 16.50
C PRO A 136 -0.27 -14.32 16.16
N GLU A 137 -0.63 -15.12 17.16
CA GLU A 137 -1.47 -16.32 17.03
C GLU A 137 -2.89 -15.95 16.60
N GLU A 138 -3.50 -14.94 17.22
CA GLU A 138 -4.82 -14.43 16.87
C GLU A 138 -4.82 -13.79 15.47
N ILE A 139 -3.73 -13.11 15.08
CA ILE A 139 -3.54 -12.62 13.72
C ILE A 139 -3.53 -13.80 12.74
N ARG A 140 -2.77 -14.86 13.04
CA ARG A 140 -2.73 -16.07 12.21
C ARG A 140 -4.11 -16.70 12.05
N GLU A 141 -4.83 -16.91 13.14
CA GLU A 141 -6.19 -17.47 13.12
C GLU A 141 -7.15 -16.61 12.29
N LYS A 142 -7.05 -15.31 12.42
CA LYS A 142 -7.87 -14.34 11.69
C LYS A 142 -7.61 -14.36 10.19
N PHE A 143 -6.36 -14.52 9.77
CA PHE A 143 -5.97 -14.47 8.36
C PHE A 143 -5.97 -15.84 7.67
N ALA A 144 -5.77 -16.94 8.40
CA ALA A 144 -5.72 -18.30 7.83
C ALA A 144 -6.87 -18.64 6.88
N PRO A 145 -8.15 -18.23 7.11
CA PRO A 145 -9.23 -18.52 6.19
C PRO A 145 -9.10 -17.92 4.78
N TYR A 146 -8.18 -16.98 4.58
CA TYR A 146 -7.95 -16.29 3.30
C TYR A 146 -6.76 -16.85 2.51
N TYR A 147 -6.05 -17.82 3.07
CA TYR A 147 -4.89 -18.45 2.47
C TYR A 147 -5.15 -19.94 2.28
N GLU A 148 -4.49 -20.54 1.30
CA GLU A 148 -4.44 -21.98 1.19
C GLU A 148 -3.63 -22.58 2.34
N GLU A 149 -3.93 -23.82 2.71
CA GLU A 149 -3.18 -24.50 3.77
C GLU A 149 -1.70 -24.65 3.36
N GLY A 150 -0.82 -24.11 4.20
CA GLY A 150 0.63 -24.13 3.94
C GLY A 150 1.14 -23.00 3.01
N ASP A 151 0.29 -22.03 2.65
CA ASP A 151 0.75 -20.86 1.89
C ASP A 151 1.73 -20.02 2.72
N PRO A 152 3.00 -19.87 2.31
CA PRO A 152 4.00 -19.08 3.03
C PRO A 152 3.63 -17.59 3.13
N ALA A 153 2.69 -17.12 2.32
CA ALA A 153 2.19 -15.77 2.39
C ALA A 153 1.46 -15.45 3.70
N LEU A 154 0.88 -16.46 4.36
CA LEU A 154 0.31 -16.28 5.70
C LEU A 154 1.39 -15.99 6.73
N ASP A 155 2.50 -16.75 6.71
CA ASP A 155 3.62 -16.54 7.63
C ASP A 155 4.22 -15.15 7.46
N PHE A 156 4.41 -14.71 6.23
CA PHE A 156 4.89 -13.37 5.91
C PHE A 156 3.93 -12.28 6.39
N THR A 157 2.62 -12.49 6.25
CA THR A 157 1.61 -11.54 6.76
C THR A 157 1.67 -11.44 8.29
N VAL A 158 1.74 -12.58 9.00
CA VAL A 158 1.84 -12.61 10.47
C VAL A 158 3.13 -11.92 10.93
N LEU A 159 4.25 -12.18 10.25
CA LEU A 159 5.53 -11.52 10.51
C LEU A 159 5.41 -10.00 10.41
N LEU A 160 4.93 -9.49 9.28
CA LEU A 160 4.78 -8.05 9.06
C LEU A 160 3.81 -7.41 10.07
N GLN A 161 2.69 -8.07 10.39
CA GLN A 161 1.74 -7.57 11.38
C GLN A 161 2.36 -7.49 12.78
N THR A 162 3.15 -8.48 13.17
CA THR A 162 3.86 -8.49 14.46
C THR A 162 4.87 -7.35 14.53
N TRP A 163 5.67 -7.15 13.48
CA TRP A 163 6.64 -6.06 13.42
C TRP A 163 6.00 -4.68 13.24
N SER A 164 4.79 -4.63 12.73
CA SER A 164 3.98 -3.40 12.69
C SER A 164 3.76 -2.81 14.08
N GLY A 165 3.53 -3.66 15.08
CA GLY A 165 3.47 -3.22 16.48
C GLY A 165 4.77 -2.58 16.94
N LYS A 166 5.92 -3.19 16.62
CA LYS A 166 7.24 -2.63 16.97
C LYS A 166 7.48 -1.25 16.34
N PHE A 167 6.97 -1.00 15.13
CA PHE A 167 7.05 0.31 14.50
C PHE A 167 6.29 1.38 15.29
N ILE A 168 5.01 1.14 15.61
CA ILE A 168 4.18 2.07 16.38
C ILE A 168 4.78 2.31 17.77
N ASP A 169 5.20 1.24 18.45
CA ASP A 169 5.78 1.31 19.79
C ASP A 169 7.10 2.09 19.79
N ARG A 170 7.97 1.91 18.79
CA ARG A 170 9.20 2.69 18.62
C ARG A 170 8.90 4.17 18.44
N MET A 171 7.95 4.51 17.57
CA MET A 171 7.54 5.90 17.38
C MET A 171 7.08 6.52 18.69
N HIS A 172 6.22 5.83 19.42
CA HIS A 172 5.62 6.34 20.65
C HIS A 172 6.57 6.32 21.85
N TYR A 173 7.07 5.13 22.25
CA TYR A 173 7.82 4.97 23.50
C TYR A 173 9.28 5.39 23.38
N ASP A 174 9.95 5.03 22.27
CA ASP A 174 11.38 5.28 22.13
C ASP A 174 11.65 6.71 21.64
N TRP A 175 10.78 7.24 20.76
CA TRP A 175 10.98 8.54 20.12
C TRP A 175 10.02 9.63 20.62
N GLY A 176 9.08 9.30 21.48
CA GLY A 176 8.15 10.24 22.09
C GLY A 176 7.15 10.87 21.11
N TYR A 177 6.82 10.17 20.03
CA TYR A 177 5.82 10.66 19.08
C TYR A 177 4.43 10.46 19.66
N GLU A 178 3.67 11.54 19.74
CA GLU A 178 2.28 11.51 20.20
C GLU A 178 1.36 11.45 18.97
N PHE A 179 0.74 10.28 18.76
CA PHE A 179 -0.31 10.15 17.75
C PHE A 179 -1.55 10.97 18.13
N GLN A 180 -2.39 11.33 17.15
CA GLN A 180 -3.68 11.93 17.48
C GLN A 180 -4.50 11.01 18.38
N PRO A 181 -5.36 11.59 19.25
CA PRO A 181 -6.33 10.80 20.00
C PRO A 181 -7.12 9.90 19.06
N LEU A 182 -7.26 8.65 19.47
CA LEU A 182 -7.90 7.62 18.68
C LEU A 182 -9.34 7.99 18.39
N ARG A 183 -9.69 8.05 17.12
CA ARG A 183 -11.09 8.12 16.69
C ARG A 183 -11.69 6.72 16.81
N GLU A 184 -12.97 6.63 17.15
CA GLU A 184 -13.66 5.37 17.04
C GLU A 184 -13.61 4.90 15.58
N SER A 185 -12.94 3.77 15.38
CA SER A 185 -12.93 3.08 14.09
C SER A 185 -13.53 1.70 14.28
N PRO A 186 -14.47 1.29 13.43
CA PRO A 186 -15.03 -0.06 13.49
C PRO A 186 -13.97 -1.14 13.24
N TYR A 187 -12.87 -0.78 12.59
CA TYR A 187 -11.97 -1.76 12.01
C TYR A 187 -10.83 -2.14 12.91
N HIS A 188 -9.99 -1.21 13.28
CA HIS A 188 -8.76 -1.49 13.99
C HIS A 188 -8.40 -0.33 14.87
N GLN A 189 -7.40 -0.54 15.69
CA GLN A 189 -6.65 0.53 16.23
C GLN A 189 -6.00 1.29 15.07
N ALA A 190 -6.50 2.47 14.78
CA ALA A 190 -5.94 3.36 13.79
C ALA A 190 -5.18 4.48 14.48
N PHE A 191 -3.90 4.61 14.16
CA PHE A 191 -3.05 5.70 14.60
C PHE A 191 -2.99 6.76 13.50
N PHE A 192 -3.08 8.01 13.88
CA PHE A 192 -3.00 9.13 12.96
C PHE A 192 -1.86 10.06 13.36
N PRO A 193 -1.15 10.66 12.40
CA PRO A 193 -0.16 11.67 12.69
C PRO A 193 -0.74 12.81 13.52
N LYS A 194 0.07 13.39 14.39
CA LYS A 194 -0.34 14.52 15.24
C LYS A 194 -0.81 15.75 14.45
N ASP A 195 -0.36 15.89 13.20
CA ASP A 195 -0.65 17.04 12.32
C ASP A 195 -2.01 16.92 11.61
N GLY A 196 -2.69 15.77 11.70
CA GLY A 196 -3.97 15.54 11.06
C GLY A 196 -3.99 14.35 10.09
N LEU A 197 -5.15 14.15 9.48
CA LEU A 197 -5.31 13.19 8.39
C LEU A 197 -4.57 13.72 7.14
N CYS A 198 -4.03 12.81 6.35
CA CYS A 198 -3.44 13.11 5.05
C CYS A 198 -2.13 13.89 5.08
N THR A 199 -1.40 13.85 6.18
CA THR A 199 -0.03 14.33 6.22
C THR A 199 0.78 13.49 7.19
N MET A 200 1.91 12.98 6.72
CA MET A 200 2.92 12.32 7.56
C MET A 200 4.14 13.22 7.80
N ASN A 201 4.01 14.54 7.62
CA ASN A 201 5.15 15.43 7.69
C ASN A 201 5.86 15.37 9.04
N SER A 202 5.14 15.42 10.17
CA SER A 202 5.74 15.37 11.50
C SER A 202 6.43 14.04 11.79
N GLU A 203 5.86 12.94 11.32
CA GLU A 203 6.48 11.62 11.45
C GLU A 203 7.77 11.53 10.64
N PHE A 204 7.73 11.93 9.35
CA PHE A 204 8.92 11.92 8.51
C PHE A 204 9.99 12.88 8.97
N GLN A 205 9.65 14.03 9.55
CA GLN A 205 10.63 14.91 10.18
C GLN A 205 11.31 14.23 11.37
N LEU A 206 10.54 13.54 12.22
CA LEU A 206 11.12 12.80 13.34
C LEU A 206 11.99 11.64 12.86
N ILE A 207 11.52 10.83 11.90
CA ILE A 207 12.28 9.72 11.32
C ILE A 207 13.59 10.24 10.71
N ASN A 208 13.55 11.35 9.96
CA ASN A 208 14.73 11.97 9.38
C ASN A 208 15.70 12.47 10.47
N GLN A 209 15.18 13.11 11.51
CA GLN A 209 16.01 13.51 12.65
C GLN A 209 16.75 12.31 13.27
N LYS A 210 16.06 11.17 13.42
CA LYS A 210 16.67 9.94 13.95
C LYS A 210 17.74 9.36 13.02
N LEU A 211 17.53 9.45 11.72
CA LEU A 211 18.54 9.10 10.71
C LEU A 211 19.79 9.97 10.80
N GLU A 212 19.61 11.29 10.92
CA GLU A 212 20.72 12.24 11.08
C GLU A 212 21.48 12.00 12.40
N GLU A 213 20.76 11.81 13.50
CA GLU A 213 21.34 11.46 14.81
C GLU A 213 22.16 10.15 14.75
N ALA A 214 21.70 9.17 13.97
CA ALA A 214 22.41 7.91 13.73
C ALA A 214 23.61 8.05 12.79
N GLY A 215 23.69 9.12 12.01
CA GLY A 215 24.79 9.36 11.09
C GLY A 215 24.64 8.79 9.68
N ALA A 216 23.44 8.32 9.30
CA ALA A 216 23.13 7.90 7.94
C ALA A 216 23.18 9.10 6.98
N LYS A 217 23.54 8.85 5.72
CA LYS A 217 23.69 9.88 4.71
C LYS A 217 22.75 9.67 3.55
N TYR A 218 22.33 10.79 2.92
CA TYR A 218 21.57 10.77 1.67
C TYR A 218 22.38 11.18 0.47
N SER A 219 22.03 10.61 -0.69
CA SER A 219 22.34 11.12 -2.02
C SER A 219 21.02 11.29 -2.76
N PHE A 220 20.47 12.51 -2.71
CA PHE A 220 19.26 12.86 -3.43
C PHE A 220 19.51 13.09 -4.93
N GLU A 221 18.43 13.14 -5.73
CA GLU A 221 18.46 13.30 -7.18
C GLU A 221 19.39 12.27 -7.85
N THR A 222 19.39 11.06 -7.30
CA THR A 222 20.28 9.94 -7.63
C THR A 222 19.45 8.74 -8.00
N THR A 223 19.22 8.55 -9.30
CA THR A 223 18.33 7.51 -9.86
C THR A 223 19.05 6.18 -10.00
N PHE A 224 18.54 5.14 -9.39
CA PHE A 224 19.02 3.76 -9.50
C PHE A 224 18.96 3.26 -10.94
N LYS A 225 19.97 2.48 -11.37
CA LYS A 225 20.06 1.88 -12.70
C LYS A 225 20.20 0.37 -12.67
N THR A 226 21.17 -0.15 -11.92
CA THR A 226 21.40 -1.59 -11.85
C THR A 226 22.23 -1.95 -10.60
N LEU A 227 22.22 -3.21 -10.25
CA LEU A 227 23.15 -3.80 -9.29
C LEU A 227 24.50 -4.01 -9.96
N ILE A 228 25.57 -3.99 -9.15
CA ILE A 228 26.94 -4.32 -9.57
C ILE A 228 27.36 -5.60 -8.85
N THR A 229 27.93 -6.53 -9.60
CA THR A 229 28.51 -7.77 -9.07
C THR A 229 30.03 -7.76 -9.14
N ASP A 230 30.66 -8.51 -8.25
CA ASP A 230 32.09 -8.77 -8.29
C ASP A 230 32.45 -9.89 -9.29
N GLU A 231 33.72 -10.29 -9.33
CA GLU A 231 34.24 -11.37 -10.19
C GLU A 231 33.62 -12.74 -9.89
N ASN A 232 33.05 -12.95 -8.71
CA ASN A 232 32.39 -14.18 -8.29
C ASN A 232 30.87 -14.14 -8.60
N GLY A 233 30.35 -13.02 -9.12
CA GLY A 233 28.93 -12.80 -9.37
C GLY A 233 28.15 -12.41 -8.11
N GLU A 234 28.81 -12.09 -6.99
CA GLU A 234 28.18 -11.64 -5.76
C GLU A 234 27.88 -10.14 -5.82
N ILE A 235 26.73 -9.71 -5.25
CA ILE A 235 26.38 -8.29 -5.19
C ILE A 235 27.41 -7.54 -4.36
N CYS A 236 28.02 -6.52 -4.96
CA CYS A 236 29.04 -5.67 -4.33
C CYS A 236 28.76 -4.18 -4.43
N GLY A 237 27.59 -3.77 -4.94
CA GLY A 237 27.20 -2.38 -5.04
C GLY A 237 26.07 -2.12 -6.04
N ALA A 238 25.92 -0.86 -6.39
CA ALA A 238 24.93 -0.44 -7.39
C ALA A 238 25.38 0.79 -8.17
N ARG A 239 24.84 0.90 -9.39
CA ARG A 239 25.02 2.05 -10.30
C ARG A 239 23.80 2.95 -10.27
N PHE A 240 24.08 4.22 -10.24
CA PHE A 240 23.09 5.31 -10.31
C PHE A 240 23.44 6.31 -11.41
N THR A 241 22.47 7.14 -11.74
CA THR A 241 22.68 8.36 -12.53
C THR A 241 22.22 9.56 -11.72
N LYS A 242 23.09 10.55 -11.55
CA LYS A 242 22.74 11.81 -10.90
C LYS A 242 21.93 12.72 -11.83
N LYS A 243 21.32 13.77 -11.28
CA LYS A 243 20.53 14.75 -12.03
C LYS A 243 21.26 15.36 -13.23
N ASP A 244 22.57 15.57 -13.12
CA ASP A 244 23.43 16.12 -14.18
C ASP A 244 23.78 15.07 -15.26
N GLY A 245 23.27 13.84 -15.15
CA GLY A 245 23.54 12.73 -16.07
C GLY A 245 24.83 11.97 -15.77
N SER A 246 25.60 12.34 -14.77
CA SER A 246 26.84 11.63 -14.40
C SER A 246 26.53 10.27 -13.77
N ILE A 247 27.39 9.29 -14.07
CA ILE A 247 27.34 7.94 -13.46
C ILE A 247 27.88 8.05 -12.03
N PHE A 248 27.21 7.38 -11.11
CA PHE A 248 27.59 7.30 -9.71
C PHE A 248 27.52 5.86 -9.24
N ASP A 249 28.68 5.18 -9.23
CA ASP A 249 28.81 3.82 -8.75
C ASP A 249 29.19 3.81 -7.28
N VAL A 250 28.43 3.05 -6.48
CA VAL A 250 28.65 2.88 -5.04
C VAL A 250 28.98 1.43 -4.74
N LYS A 251 30.13 1.20 -4.10
CA LYS A 251 30.49 -0.11 -3.57
C LYS A 251 29.86 -0.30 -2.19
N ALA A 252 29.33 -1.47 -1.93
CA ALA A 252 28.70 -1.79 -0.65
C ALA A 252 28.88 -3.27 -0.30
N LYS A 253 28.90 -3.58 1.01
CA LYS A 253 28.88 -4.96 1.52
C LYS A 253 27.47 -5.55 1.49
N ALA A 254 26.45 -4.69 1.60
CA ALA A 254 25.04 -5.06 1.49
C ALA A 254 24.27 -3.99 0.71
N VAL A 255 23.32 -4.42 -0.13
CA VAL A 255 22.41 -3.57 -0.90
C VAL A 255 20.97 -3.88 -0.53
N VAL A 256 20.21 -2.87 -0.12
CA VAL A 256 18.78 -2.95 0.20
C VAL A 256 17.98 -2.29 -0.92
N LEU A 257 17.12 -3.05 -1.57
CA LEU A 257 16.18 -2.57 -2.57
C LEU A 257 14.88 -2.11 -1.88
N ALA A 258 14.66 -0.81 -1.82
CA ALA A 258 13.51 -0.17 -1.15
C ALA A 258 12.87 0.94 -2.02
N ALA A 259 12.92 0.79 -3.36
CA ALA A 259 12.52 1.80 -4.32
C ALA A 259 11.04 1.78 -4.72
N GLY A 260 10.21 1.04 -3.98
CA GLY A 260 8.77 0.95 -4.21
C GLY A 260 8.36 -0.10 -5.25
N GLY A 261 7.10 -0.02 -5.68
CA GLY A 261 6.49 -0.97 -6.60
C GLY A 261 6.60 -0.57 -8.08
N TYR A 262 5.66 -1.09 -8.91
CA TYR A 262 5.69 -0.92 -10.37
C TYR A 262 4.43 -0.26 -10.95
N VAL A 263 3.61 0.40 -10.14
CA VAL A 263 2.31 0.96 -10.55
C VAL A 263 2.36 1.93 -11.73
N SER A 264 3.52 2.57 -11.98
CA SER A 264 3.76 3.47 -13.11
C SER A 264 4.34 2.75 -14.35
N ASN A 265 4.57 1.44 -14.28
CA ASN A 265 5.06 0.66 -15.41
C ASN A 265 3.87 0.07 -16.17
N GLN A 266 3.56 0.66 -17.35
CA GLN A 266 2.41 0.25 -18.14
C GLN A 266 2.49 -1.22 -18.62
N GLU A 267 3.69 -1.69 -18.99
CA GLU A 267 3.90 -3.06 -19.43
C GLU A 267 3.60 -4.06 -18.29
N TRP A 268 4.14 -3.80 -17.11
CA TRP A 268 3.91 -4.66 -15.93
C TRP A 268 2.46 -4.59 -15.45
N MET A 269 1.85 -3.40 -15.47
CA MET A 269 0.43 -3.27 -15.14
C MET A 269 -0.45 -4.05 -16.12
N THR A 270 -0.17 -3.98 -17.43
CA THR A 270 -0.89 -4.75 -18.45
C THR A 270 -0.73 -6.27 -18.24
N ARG A 271 0.44 -6.69 -17.76
CA ARG A 271 0.73 -8.12 -17.51
C ARG A 271 0.08 -8.65 -16.25
N TYR A 272 0.22 -7.92 -15.14
CA TYR A 272 -0.14 -8.41 -13.80
C TYR A 272 -1.49 -7.90 -13.29
N ALA A 273 -2.00 -6.80 -13.85
CA ALA A 273 -3.27 -6.17 -13.49
C ALA A 273 -3.97 -5.57 -14.72
N PRO A 274 -4.27 -6.40 -15.75
CA PRO A 274 -4.75 -5.91 -17.05
C PRO A 274 -6.04 -5.10 -16.94
N GLU A 275 -6.95 -5.45 -16.02
CA GLU A 275 -8.22 -4.74 -15.81
C GLU A 275 -8.04 -3.32 -15.25
N TYR A 276 -6.85 -2.99 -14.72
CA TYR A 276 -6.53 -1.68 -14.14
C TYR A 276 -5.48 -0.91 -14.95
N ALA A 277 -4.93 -1.53 -16.00
CA ALA A 277 -3.81 -0.97 -16.73
C ALA A 277 -4.13 0.37 -17.42
N ASP A 278 -5.38 0.58 -17.82
CA ASP A 278 -5.84 1.80 -18.49
C ASP A 278 -6.37 2.89 -17.54
N LEU A 279 -6.43 2.61 -16.23
CA LEU A 279 -6.82 3.62 -15.25
C LEU A 279 -5.76 4.71 -15.12
N GLY A 280 -6.21 5.91 -14.74
CA GLY A 280 -5.30 7.01 -14.37
C GLY A 280 -4.33 6.58 -13.26
N ASN A 281 -3.14 7.16 -13.25
CA ASN A 281 -2.11 6.91 -12.24
C ASN A 281 -1.80 8.21 -11.48
N ILE A 282 -1.93 8.21 -10.15
CA ILE A 282 -1.64 9.39 -9.32
C ILE A 282 -0.23 9.39 -8.73
N VAL A 283 0.51 8.30 -8.87
CA VAL A 283 1.90 8.18 -8.39
C VAL A 283 2.85 8.11 -9.58
N SER A 284 3.91 8.87 -9.57
CA SER A 284 4.91 8.88 -10.63
C SER A 284 6.22 8.21 -10.19
N GLY A 285 6.99 7.71 -11.16
CA GLY A 285 8.34 7.20 -10.92
C GLY A 285 8.41 5.80 -10.31
N ARG A 286 7.29 5.11 -10.11
CA ARG A 286 7.25 3.72 -9.58
C ARG A 286 7.23 2.73 -10.72
N LYS A 287 8.39 2.48 -11.32
CA LYS A 287 8.55 1.68 -12.55
C LYS A 287 8.97 0.22 -12.30
N GLY A 288 9.27 -0.14 -11.06
CA GLY A 288 9.75 -1.48 -10.73
C GLY A 288 11.23 -1.71 -11.03
N ASP A 289 12.02 -0.65 -11.21
CA ASP A 289 13.45 -0.76 -11.60
C ASP A 289 14.25 -1.61 -10.60
N ALA A 290 14.01 -1.45 -9.30
CA ALA A 290 14.66 -2.26 -8.26
C ALA A 290 14.18 -3.71 -8.27
N ILE A 291 12.88 -3.96 -8.54
CA ILE A 291 12.35 -5.32 -8.69
C ILE A 291 12.99 -5.99 -9.92
N ALA A 292 13.06 -5.28 -11.05
CA ALA A 292 13.71 -5.78 -12.26
C ALA A 292 15.19 -6.10 -12.03
N ALA A 293 15.91 -5.27 -11.28
CA ALA A 293 17.30 -5.53 -10.93
C ALA A 293 17.48 -6.76 -10.02
N GLY A 294 16.58 -6.95 -9.05
CA GLY A 294 16.58 -8.15 -8.21
C GLY A 294 16.31 -9.42 -9.02
N LEU A 295 15.39 -9.36 -10.01
CA LEU A 295 15.17 -10.45 -10.96
C LEU A 295 16.42 -10.73 -11.80
N ALA A 296 17.09 -9.69 -12.31
CA ALA A 296 18.33 -9.83 -13.09
C ALA A 296 19.44 -10.47 -12.25
N ALA A 297 19.46 -10.26 -10.94
CA ALA A 297 20.37 -10.90 -10.00
C ALA A 297 20.01 -12.38 -9.69
N GLY A 298 18.91 -12.89 -10.24
CA GLY A 298 18.44 -14.27 -10.04
C GLY A 298 17.30 -14.42 -9.05
N GLY A 299 16.76 -13.32 -8.55
CA GLY A 299 15.62 -13.32 -7.63
C GLY A 299 14.31 -13.81 -8.27
N GLN A 300 13.30 -14.04 -7.44
CA GLN A 300 11.96 -14.44 -7.83
C GLN A 300 10.95 -13.33 -7.61
N LEU A 301 9.92 -13.26 -8.47
CA LEU A 301 8.71 -12.48 -8.21
C LEU A 301 7.76 -13.25 -7.29
N TRP A 302 7.04 -12.51 -6.46
CA TRP A 302 6.07 -13.08 -5.55
C TRP A 302 4.83 -12.20 -5.42
N LYS A 303 3.66 -12.83 -5.30
CA LYS A 303 2.36 -12.18 -5.12
C LYS A 303 2.02 -11.14 -6.20
N MET A 304 2.56 -11.29 -7.40
CA MET A 304 2.21 -10.39 -8.50
C MET A 304 0.73 -10.53 -8.85
N GLY A 305 0.04 -9.42 -8.98
CA GLY A 305 -1.39 -9.49 -9.25
C GLY A 305 -2.05 -8.12 -9.37
N PRO A 306 -3.39 -8.14 -9.54
CA PRO A 306 -4.17 -6.90 -9.55
C PRO A 306 -4.05 -6.20 -8.21
N THR A 307 -3.92 -4.88 -8.26
CA THR A 307 -3.88 -4.07 -7.04
C THR A 307 -5.22 -4.13 -6.31
N SER A 308 -5.18 -4.40 -5.02
CA SER A 308 -6.37 -4.33 -4.16
C SER A 308 -6.76 -2.91 -3.75
N ASN A 309 -5.84 -1.97 -3.92
CA ASN A 309 -6.04 -0.58 -3.50
C ASN A 309 -5.98 0.36 -4.70
N LEU A 310 -7.11 0.42 -5.39
CA LEU A 310 -7.43 1.54 -6.25
C LEU A 310 -8.01 2.63 -5.37
N ASN A 311 -7.49 3.84 -5.50
CA ASN A 311 -8.02 4.99 -4.77
C ASN A 311 -9.03 5.76 -5.63
N PRO A 312 -9.92 6.53 -5.03
CA PRO A 312 -10.60 7.59 -5.74
C PRO A 312 -9.60 8.66 -6.15
N ARG A 313 -9.91 9.39 -7.20
CA ARG A 313 -9.07 10.51 -7.67
C ARG A 313 -8.89 11.58 -6.59
N TYR A 314 -9.91 11.77 -5.76
CA TYR A 314 -9.89 12.71 -4.65
C TYR A 314 -10.07 11.98 -3.33
N GLU A 315 -9.22 12.26 -2.36
CA GLU A 315 -9.32 11.67 -1.02
C GLU A 315 -10.50 12.25 -0.21
N ALA A 316 -10.96 13.45 -0.55
CA ALA A 316 -12.16 14.02 0.06
C ALA A 316 -13.36 13.07 -0.12
N GLY A 317 -14.05 12.79 0.94
CA GLY A 317 -15.15 11.82 0.96
C GLY A 317 -14.70 10.34 1.03
N HIS A 318 -13.45 10.02 0.72
CA HIS A 318 -13.00 8.62 0.66
C HIS A 318 -13.03 7.93 2.03
N MET A 319 -12.37 8.51 3.02
CA MET A 319 -12.28 7.94 4.36
C MET A 319 -13.52 8.19 5.24
N LEU A 320 -14.50 8.95 4.74
CA LEU A 320 -15.64 9.35 5.56
C LEU A 320 -16.47 8.19 6.07
N GLY A 321 -16.67 7.15 5.25
CA GLY A 321 -17.43 5.96 5.65
C GLY A 321 -16.88 5.24 6.89
N THR A 322 -15.63 5.51 7.25
CA THR A 322 -15.01 4.98 8.48
C THR A 322 -15.51 5.72 9.73
N PHE A 323 -16.00 6.97 9.61
CA PHE A 323 -16.26 7.84 10.75
C PHE A 323 -17.66 8.48 10.72
N TYR A 324 -18.34 8.46 9.57
CA TYR A 324 -19.58 9.20 9.36
C TYR A 324 -20.59 8.42 8.50
N PRO A 325 -21.88 8.73 8.59
CA PRO A 325 -22.85 8.27 7.62
C PRO A 325 -22.53 8.88 6.25
N ILE A 326 -22.36 8.03 5.26
CA ILE A 326 -22.25 8.40 3.84
C ILE A 326 -23.02 7.41 3.00
N ILE A 327 -23.35 7.78 1.77
CA ILE A 327 -23.95 6.90 0.78
C ILE A 327 -23.06 6.93 -0.47
N CYS A 328 -22.67 5.77 -0.96
CA CYS A 328 -21.93 5.64 -2.21
C CYS A 328 -22.78 4.93 -3.25
N VAL A 329 -22.96 5.56 -4.41
CA VAL A 329 -23.82 5.06 -5.47
C VAL A 329 -23.14 5.12 -6.84
N LEU A 330 -23.46 4.14 -7.68
CA LEU A 330 -23.12 4.12 -9.10
C LEU A 330 -23.97 5.12 -9.89
N PRO A 331 -23.64 5.44 -11.15
CA PRO A 331 -24.45 6.29 -12.00
C PRO A 331 -25.90 5.82 -12.21
N ASN A 332 -26.19 4.55 -11.95
CA ASN A 332 -27.54 4.00 -11.99
C ASN A 332 -28.32 4.15 -10.66
N GLY A 333 -27.77 4.85 -9.68
CA GLY A 333 -28.37 5.09 -8.37
C GLY A 333 -28.29 3.91 -7.39
N LYS A 334 -27.60 2.82 -7.72
CA LYS A 334 -27.48 1.67 -6.83
C LYS A 334 -26.24 1.78 -5.95
N ARG A 335 -26.39 1.46 -4.67
CA ARG A 335 -25.26 1.16 -3.79
C ARG A 335 -24.57 -0.12 -4.31
N PHE A 336 -23.30 -0.28 -4.04
CA PHE A 336 -22.50 -1.35 -4.65
C PHE A 336 -21.50 -2.01 -3.68
N TYR A 337 -21.34 -1.47 -2.48
CA TYR A 337 -20.48 -2.02 -1.44
C TYR A 337 -20.89 -1.52 -0.04
N CYS A 338 -20.25 -2.06 1.00
CA CYS A 338 -20.36 -1.55 2.36
C CYS A 338 -19.49 -0.31 2.53
N GLU A 339 -20.06 0.86 2.73
CA GLU A 339 -19.31 2.12 2.76
C GLU A 339 -18.35 2.26 3.93
N THR A 340 -18.51 1.46 4.97
CA THR A 340 -17.51 1.37 6.04
C THR A 340 -16.26 0.61 5.60
N ALA A 341 -16.29 -0.13 4.49
CA ALA A 341 -15.15 -0.78 3.85
C ALA A 341 -14.55 0.13 2.75
N VAL A 342 -14.06 1.29 3.14
CA VAL A 342 -13.71 2.41 2.25
C VAL A 342 -12.78 2.05 1.10
N HIS A 343 -11.83 1.14 1.30
CA HIS A 343 -10.90 0.71 0.24
C HIS A 343 -11.56 -0.12 -0.88
N ASN A 344 -12.81 -0.53 -0.71
CA ASN A 344 -13.53 -1.34 -1.70
C ASN A 344 -14.33 -0.49 -2.71
N ALA A 345 -14.40 0.83 -2.56
CA ALA A 345 -15.20 1.70 -3.42
C ALA A 345 -14.78 1.57 -4.90
N ALA A 346 -13.51 1.80 -5.20
CA ALA A 346 -13.01 1.77 -6.57
C ALA A 346 -13.09 0.36 -7.20
N THR A 347 -12.68 -0.66 -6.45
CA THR A 347 -12.74 -2.07 -6.88
C THR A 347 -14.18 -2.53 -7.07
N GLY A 348 -15.09 -2.15 -6.16
CA GLY A 348 -16.51 -2.46 -6.23
C GLY A 348 -17.20 -1.82 -7.44
N ALA A 349 -16.87 -0.57 -7.76
CA ALA A 349 -17.39 0.11 -8.94
C ALA A 349 -16.95 -0.61 -10.23
N ILE A 350 -15.66 -0.96 -10.36
CA ILE A 350 -15.12 -1.70 -11.50
C ILE A 350 -15.78 -3.08 -11.61
N ALA A 351 -15.90 -3.81 -10.50
CA ALA A 351 -16.56 -5.13 -10.48
C ALA A 351 -18.04 -5.06 -10.89
N ALA A 352 -18.69 -3.91 -10.67
CA ALA A 352 -20.05 -3.63 -11.13
C ALA A 352 -20.11 -3.12 -12.59
N GLY A 353 -18.97 -3.00 -13.29
CA GLY A 353 -18.87 -2.54 -14.67
C GLY A 353 -18.86 -1.03 -14.85
N TYR A 354 -18.52 -0.26 -13.79
CA TYR A 354 -18.46 1.20 -13.80
C TYR A 354 -17.05 1.70 -13.52
N HIS A 355 -16.69 2.81 -14.14
CA HIS A 355 -15.43 3.52 -13.89
C HIS A 355 -15.64 4.85 -13.16
N GLU A 356 -16.75 4.99 -12.44
CA GLU A 356 -17.09 6.16 -11.65
C GLU A 356 -18.17 5.82 -10.63
N TRP A 357 -18.24 6.62 -9.57
CA TRP A 357 -19.30 6.58 -8.57
C TRP A 357 -19.46 7.95 -7.92
N TYR A 358 -20.57 8.14 -7.18
CA TYR A 358 -20.82 9.29 -6.35
C TYR A 358 -20.69 8.91 -4.89
N THR A 359 -20.02 9.76 -4.10
CA THR A 359 -20.04 9.71 -2.64
C THR A 359 -20.84 10.90 -2.16
N ILE A 360 -21.86 10.68 -1.33
CA ILE A 360 -22.80 11.67 -0.80
C ILE A 360 -22.67 11.71 0.71
N TRP A 361 -22.60 12.90 1.29
CA TRP A 361 -22.54 13.12 2.74
C TRP A 361 -23.25 14.40 3.15
N ASP A 362 -23.38 14.65 4.45
CA ASP A 362 -24.02 15.81 5.02
C ASP A 362 -23.04 16.82 5.66
N ASN A 363 -23.59 17.86 6.27
CA ASN A 363 -22.78 18.90 6.91
C ASN A 363 -21.98 18.41 8.12
N VAL A 364 -22.42 17.37 8.82
CA VAL A 364 -21.68 16.78 9.94
C VAL A 364 -20.38 16.17 9.45
N ALA A 365 -20.47 15.35 8.41
CA ALA A 365 -19.31 14.75 7.77
C ALA A 365 -18.44 15.80 7.06
N GLN A 366 -19.04 16.82 6.44
CA GLN A 366 -18.30 17.91 5.81
C GLN A 366 -17.41 18.66 6.80
N ASN A 367 -17.92 18.99 7.98
CA ASN A 367 -17.17 19.68 9.01
C ASN A 367 -16.17 18.78 9.74
N GLY A 368 -16.37 17.47 9.70
CA GLY A 368 -15.49 16.49 10.31
C GLY A 368 -14.27 16.10 9.45
N GLN A 369 -14.24 16.49 8.19
CA GLN A 369 -13.12 16.21 7.30
C GLN A 369 -11.95 17.16 7.55
N ASP A 370 -10.77 16.68 7.13
CA ASP A 370 -9.58 17.51 7.08
C ASP A 370 -9.74 18.63 6.05
N GLN A 371 -9.47 19.87 6.45
CA GLN A 371 -9.67 21.05 5.62
C GLN A 371 -8.73 21.09 4.41
N GLU A 372 -7.54 20.51 4.51
CA GLU A 372 -6.62 20.43 3.37
C GLU A 372 -7.12 19.45 2.31
N LEU A 373 -7.80 18.35 2.71
CA LEU A 373 -8.45 17.45 1.76
C LEU A 373 -9.57 18.13 1.00
N LEU A 374 -10.42 18.88 1.71
CA LEU A 374 -11.52 19.63 1.10
C LEU A 374 -10.98 20.68 0.13
N LYS A 375 -9.94 21.40 0.51
CA LYS A 375 -9.28 22.39 -0.31
C LYS A 375 -8.63 21.78 -1.56
N HIS A 376 -8.02 20.61 -1.44
CA HIS A 376 -7.44 19.90 -2.59
C HIS A 376 -8.51 19.43 -3.58
N ALA A 377 -9.65 18.96 -3.09
CA ALA A 377 -10.78 18.58 -3.94
C ALA A 377 -11.48 19.81 -4.57
N GLY A 378 -11.47 20.95 -3.85
CA GLY A 378 -11.97 22.25 -4.35
C GLY A 378 -13.35 22.15 -5.00
N GLU A 379 -13.45 22.64 -6.23
CA GLU A 379 -14.70 22.67 -7.00
C GLU A 379 -15.27 21.30 -7.38
N ALA A 380 -14.52 20.22 -7.19
CA ALA A 380 -15.04 18.87 -7.39
C ALA A 380 -16.10 18.48 -6.35
N ILE A 381 -16.05 19.10 -5.16
CA ILE A 381 -17.11 18.98 -4.15
C ILE A 381 -18.22 19.95 -4.51
N GLN A 382 -19.43 19.42 -4.63
CA GLN A 382 -20.64 20.20 -4.85
C GLN A 382 -21.58 20.05 -3.66
N SER A 383 -22.42 21.05 -3.42
CA SER A 383 -23.42 21.02 -2.36
C SER A 383 -24.84 21.21 -2.93
N ALA A 384 -25.84 20.72 -2.21
CA ALA A 384 -27.24 20.83 -2.55
C ALA A 384 -28.10 20.97 -1.28
N ASP A 385 -29.09 21.87 -1.30
CA ASP A 385 -29.98 22.10 -0.16
C ASP A 385 -31.21 21.20 -0.16
N SER A 386 -31.39 20.39 -1.21
CA SER A 386 -32.49 19.44 -1.35
C SER A 386 -32.09 18.23 -2.19
N VAL A 387 -32.88 17.17 -2.12
CA VAL A 387 -32.71 15.96 -2.96
C VAL A 387 -32.93 16.30 -4.44
N ASP A 388 -33.83 17.20 -4.75
CA ASP A 388 -34.11 17.65 -6.13
C ASP A 388 -32.90 18.37 -6.73
N GLU A 389 -32.33 19.31 -5.99
CA GLU A 389 -31.10 20.00 -6.38
C GLU A 389 -29.89 19.04 -6.49
N LEU A 390 -29.81 18.09 -5.57
CA LEU A 390 -28.77 17.04 -5.61
C LEU A 390 -28.87 16.23 -6.90
N ALA A 391 -30.08 15.81 -7.29
CA ALA A 391 -30.31 15.07 -8.52
C ALA A 391 -29.93 15.90 -9.77
N GLU A 392 -30.31 17.16 -9.82
CA GLU A 392 -29.95 18.06 -10.92
C GLU A 392 -28.42 18.19 -11.05
N LYS A 393 -27.72 18.45 -9.94
CA LYS A 393 -26.28 18.64 -9.93
C LYS A 393 -25.51 17.35 -10.21
N MET A 394 -26.02 16.19 -9.78
CA MET A 394 -25.46 14.89 -10.12
C MET A 394 -25.73 14.48 -11.57
N GLY A 395 -26.67 15.14 -12.25
CA GLY A 395 -27.12 14.76 -13.60
C GLY A 395 -27.89 13.45 -13.63
N LEU A 396 -28.55 13.08 -12.54
CA LEU A 396 -29.38 11.88 -12.40
C LEU A 396 -30.86 12.23 -12.40
N HIS A 397 -31.72 11.28 -12.75
CA HIS A 397 -33.14 11.45 -12.63
C HIS A 397 -33.55 11.59 -11.16
N ILE A 398 -34.50 12.51 -10.88
CA ILE A 398 -34.94 12.80 -9.52
C ILE A 398 -35.47 11.55 -8.81
N GLU A 399 -36.24 10.70 -9.52
CA GLU A 399 -36.79 9.48 -8.97
C GLU A 399 -35.65 8.48 -8.57
N THR A 400 -34.53 8.53 -9.28
CA THR A 400 -33.34 7.70 -8.95
C THR A 400 -32.74 8.18 -7.63
N VAL A 401 -32.54 9.50 -7.48
CA VAL A 401 -31.91 10.04 -6.27
C VAL A 401 -32.87 9.95 -5.09
N GLN A 402 -34.17 10.19 -5.29
CA GLN A 402 -35.18 9.94 -4.25
C GLN A 402 -35.16 8.50 -3.77
N GLY A 403 -35.12 7.55 -4.71
CA GLY A 403 -35.01 6.11 -4.37
C GLY A 403 -33.74 5.71 -3.59
N ILE A 404 -32.62 6.46 -3.75
CA ILE A 404 -31.42 6.29 -2.92
C ILE A 404 -31.73 6.64 -1.47
N PHE A 405 -32.37 7.80 -1.25
CA PHE A 405 -32.69 8.30 0.09
C PHE A 405 -33.79 7.46 0.75
N ASP A 406 -34.80 7.04 -0.01
CA ASP A 406 -35.86 6.14 0.50
C ASP A 406 -35.27 4.81 0.98
N ASN A 407 -34.42 4.18 0.17
CA ASN A 407 -33.70 2.94 0.58
C ASN A 407 -32.79 3.17 1.79
N TRP A 408 -32.11 4.32 1.84
CA TRP A 408 -31.26 4.64 2.98
C TRP A 408 -32.09 4.90 4.25
N HIS A 409 -33.26 5.53 4.13
CA HIS A 409 -34.23 5.71 5.21
C HIS A 409 -34.65 4.36 5.81
N ASP A 410 -35.05 3.41 4.95
CA ASP A 410 -35.45 2.06 5.38
C ASP A 410 -34.32 1.35 6.15
N ILE A 411 -33.07 1.46 5.70
CA ILE A 411 -31.89 0.91 6.36
C ILE A 411 -31.67 1.58 7.72
N CYS A 412 -31.82 2.91 7.80
CA CYS A 412 -31.65 3.65 9.05
C CYS A 412 -32.78 3.33 10.05
N GLU A 413 -34.02 3.21 9.59
CA GLU A 413 -35.15 2.82 10.44
C GLU A 413 -34.98 1.40 10.99
N ALA A 414 -34.60 0.47 10.13
CA ALA A 414 -34.37 -0.93 10.51
C ALA A 414 -33.11 -1.13 11.36
N GLN A 415 -32.18 -0.20 11.36
CA GLN A 415 -30.82 -0.35 11.93
C GLN A 415 -30.11 -1.62 11.41
N GLU A 416 -30.42 -2.00 10.18
CA GLU A 416 -29.89 -3.19 9.51
C GLU A 416 -29.70 -2.93 8.02
N ASP A 417 -28.50 -3.11 7.51
CA ASP A 417 -28.19 -3.16 6.09
C ASP A 417 -28.10 -4.62 5.61
N ALA A 418 -29.23 -5.16 5.19
CA ALA A 418 -29.34 -6.55 4.78
C ALA A 418 -28.57 -6.84 3.48
N GLU A 419 -28.30 -5.84 2.63
CA GLU A 419 -27.62 -6.03 1.34
C GLU A 419 -26.10 -6.10 1.50
N PHE A 420 -25.51 -5.15 2.23
CA PHE A 420 -24.06 -5.04 2.37
C PHE A 420 -23.53 -5.31 3.78
N GLY A 421 -24.41 -5.53 4.76
CA GLY A 421 -24.04 -5.90 6.14
C GLY A 421 -23.40 -4.75 6.92
N ARG A 422 -23.66 -3.50 6.55
CA ARG A 422 -23.18 -2.34 7.29
C ARG A 422 -23.87 -2.26 8.65
N THR A 423 -23.10 -2.10 9.72
CA THR A 423 -23.59 -2.08 11.12
C THR A 423 -23.32 -0.77 11.82
N LEU A 424 -22.63 0.17 11.18
CA LEU A 424 -22.20 1.43 11.78
C LEU A 424 -22.63 2.61 10.93
N PHE A 425 -22.87 3.74 11.62
CA PHE A 425 -23.28 4.98 10.99
C PHE A 425 -24.56 4.83 10.15
N LEU A 426 -25.53 4.06 10.65
CA LEU A 426 -26.86 3.92 10.08
C LEU A 426 -27.73 5.10 10.55
N GLN A 427 -27.46 6.26 9.99
CA GLN A 427 -28.11 7.55 10.29
C GLN A 427 -28.47 8.25 9.00
N GLU A 428 -29.62 8.91 8.98
CA GLU A 428 -30.05 9.70 7.84
C GLU A 428 -29.14 10.89 7.60
N LEU A 429 -28.89 11.18 6.35
CA LEU A 429 -28.21 12.40 5.94
C LEU A 429 -29.20 13.58 5.97
N GLN A 430 -28.73 14.72 6.46
CA GLN A 430 -29.51 15.94 6.54
C GLN A 430 -28.94 17.02 5.61
N PRO A 431 -29.80 17.82 4.94
CA PRO A 431 -29.34 18.93 4.12
C PRO A 431 -28.59 19.99 4.96
N PRO A 432 -27.65 20.76 4.42
CA PRO A 432 -27.17 20.63 3.03
C PRO A 432 -26.41 19.33 2.81
N PHE A 433 -26.65 18.74 1.65
CA PHE A 433 -25.90 17.60 1.16
C PHE A 433 -24.66 18.07 0.43
N TYR A 434 -23.61 17.24 0.49
CA TYR A 434 -22.40 17.39 -0.30
C TYR A 434 -22.17 16.12 -1.10
N PHE A 435 -21.58 16.25 -2.27
CA PHE A 435 -21.22 15.08 -3.05
C PHE A 435 -19.97 15.33 -3.89
N ILE A 436 -19.32 14.25 -4.25
CA ILE A 436 -18.22 14.23 -5.20
C ILE A 436 -18.40 13.07 -6.19
N ARG A 437 -18.12 13.33 -7.47
CA ARG A 437 -18.01 12.29 -8.49
C ARG A 437 -16.58 11.80 -8.52
N ASN A 438 -16.38 10.57 -8.16
CA ASN A 438 -15.08 9.91 -8.14
C ASN A 438 -14.86 9.00 -9.34
N VAL A 439 -13.59 8.85 -9.71
CA VAL A 439 -13.10 7.87 -10.68
C VAL A 439 -11.99 7.04 -10.03
N PRO A 440 -11.88 5.74 -10.34
CA PRO A 440 -10.80 4.91 -9.84
C PRO A 440 -9.47 5.33 -10.46
N VAL A 441 -8.43 5.34 -9.65
CA VAL A 441 -7.06 5.60 -10.09
C VAL A 441 -6.10 4.58 -9.50
N ARG A 442 -5.02 4.29 -10.22
CA ARG A 442 -3.93 3.45 -9.73
C ARG A 442 -3.14 4.21 -8.68
N TYR A 443 -2.93 3.59 -7.55
CA TYR A 443 -2.15 4.14 -6.45
C TYR A 443 -0.95 3.29 -6.10
N LYS A 444 -1.11 1.96 -6.01
CA LYS A 444 -0.04 1.01 -5.74
C LYS A 444 -0.19 -0.27 -6.57
N SER A 445 0.88 -1.04 -6.64
CA SER A 445 0.90 -2.38 -7.26
C SER A 445 1.05 -3.44 -6.19
N LEU A 446 0.54 -4.64 -6.45
CA LEU A 446 0.75 -5.82 -5.63
C LEU A 446 1.95 -6.62 -6.10
N GLY A 447 2.64 -7.24 -5.14
CA GLY A 447 3.78 -8.10 -5.40
C GLY A 447 5.09 -7.36 -5.54
N GLY A 448 6.14 -8.14 -5.57
CA GLY A 448 7.52 -7.69 -5.63
C GLY A 448 8.48 -8.86 -5.66
N LEU A 449 9.68 -8.66 -5.13
CA LEU A 449 10.68 -9.72 -4.95
C LEU A 449 10.27 -10.62 -3.79
N LYS A 450 10.46 -11.94 -3.96
CA LYS A 450 10.31 -12.90 -2.88
C LYS A 450 11.46 -12.74 -1.90
N VAL A 451 11.12 -12.69 -0.62
CA VAL A 451 12.10 -12.58 0.47
C VAL A 451 11.84 -13.63 1.55
N ASP A 452 12.84 -13.91 2.37
CA ASP A 452 12.68 -14.68 3.60
C ASP A 452 12.25 -13.83 4.81
N GLU A 453 12.22 -14.43 5.98
CA GLU A 453 11.85 -13.76 7.23
C GLU A 453 12.87 -12.68 7.67
N GLN A 454 14.08 -12.71 7.16
CA GLN A 454 15.16 -11.74 7.34
C GLN A 454 15.23 -10.70 6.23
N MET A 455 14.32 -10.76 5.26
CA MET A 455 14.24 -9.89 4.09
C MET A 455 15.37 -10.04 3.07
N HIS A 456 16.10 -11.17 3.06
CA HIS A 456 16.99 -11.50 1.94
C HIS A 456 16.17 -11.80 0.69
N VAL A 457 16.61 -11.32 -0.45
CA VAL A 457 16.00 -11.68 -1.74
C VAL A 457 16.33 -13.15 -2.05
N LEU A 458 15.31 -13.94 -2.39
CA LEU A 458 15.44 -15.37 -2.66
C LEU A 458 15.62 -15.67 -4.15
N ASP A 459 16.52 -16.60 -4.46
CA ASP A 459 16.71 -17.12 -5.81
C ASP A 459 15.64 -18.18 -6.18
N ALA A 460 15.73 -18.74 -7.39
CA ALA A 460 14.80 -19.76 -7.89
C ALA A 460 14.75 -21.06 -7.09
N ASN A 461 15.68 -21.27 -6.16
CA ASN A 461 15.75 -22.42 -5.26
C ASN A 461 15.40 -22.05 -3.81
N ASP A 462 14.80 -20.88 -3.61
CA ASP A 462 14.51 -20.32 -2.29
C ASP A 462 15.76 -20.13 -1.41
N GLN A 463 16.93 -19.87 -2.03
CA GLN A 463 18.14 -19.57 -1.30
C GLN A 463 18.41 -18.06 -1.31
N PRO A 464 18.89 -17.48 -0.20
CA PRO A 464 19.26 -16.07 -0.13
C PRO A 464 20.33 -15.69 -1.17
N ILE A 465 20.06 -14.64 -1.94
CA ILE A 465 21.06 -14.01 -2.79
C ILE A 465 21.98 -13.20 -1.89
N LYS A 466 23.26 -13.55 -1.88
CA LYS A 466 24.25 -12.94 -1.01
C LYS A 466 24.30 -11.42 -1.17
N ASN A 467 24.34 -10.69 -0.05
CA ASN A 467 24.42 -9.23 0.03
C ASN A 467 23.20 -8.47 -0.54
N LEU A 468 22.09 -9.15 -0.83
CA LEU A 468 20.90 -8.52 -1.44
C LEU A 468 19.65 -8.68 -0.57
N TYR A 469 19.07 -7.54 -0.20
CA TYR A 469 17.88 -7.42 0.63
C TYR A 469 16.81 -6.62 -0.08
N ALA A 470 15.54 -6.81 0.29
CA ALA A 470 14.46 -5.97 -0.21
C ALA A 470 13.47 -5.62 0.90
N ALA A 471 12.88 -4.43 0.83
CA ALA A 471 11.89 -3.95 1.79
C ALA A 471 10.79 -3.10 1.12
N GLY A 472 9.68 -2.91 1.81
CA GLY A 472 8.54 -2.15 1.31
C GLY A 472 7.89 -2.82 0.10
N CYS A 473 7.28 -2.01 -0.77
CA CYS A 473 6.62 -2.53 -1.96
C CYS A 473 7.58 -3.26 -2.93
N THR A 474 8.89 -3.05 -2.83
CA THR A 474 9.88 -3.83 -3.58
C THR A 474 9.89 -5.30 -3.15
N ALA A 475 9.58 -5.60 -1.88
CA ALA A 475 9.39 -6.94 -1.32
C ALA A 475 7.92 -7.37 -1.25
N GLY A 476 7.03 -6.71 -2.01
CA GLY A 476 5.61 -7.06 -2.04
C GLY A 476 4.83 -6.70 -0.78
N THR A 477 5.35 -5.78 0.07
CA THR A 477 4.55 -5.24 1.18
C THR A 477 3.60 -4.15 0.67
N GLU A 478 2.48 -4.02 1.33
CA GLU A 478 1.50 -2.98 1.09
C GLU A 478 1.35 -2.13 2.35
N ASP A 479 0.90 -0.89 2.18
CA ASP A 479 0.67 0.05 3.26
C ASP A 479 1.90 0.51 4.05
N ILE A 480 1.70 1.59 4.82
CA ILE A 480 2.77 2.31 5.50
C ILE A 480 3.39 1.45 6.60
N VAL A 481 2.53 0.86 7.45
CA VAL A 481 2.95 0.17 8.66
C VAL A 481 3.71 -1.12 8.34
N PRO A 482 3.21 -2.02 7.46
CA PRO A 482 3.97 -3.17 6.99
C PRO A 482 5.24 -2.80 6.24
N ALA A 483 5.25 -1.69 5.48
CA ALA A 483 6.46 -1.22 4.82
C ALA A 483 7.53 -0.76 5.82
N ALA A 484 7.15 -0.03 6.87
CA ALA A 484 8.04 0.33 7.97
C ALA A 484 8.54 -0.92 8.71
N ALA A 485 7.64 -1.88 8.98
CA ALA A 485 7.96 -3.16 9.61
C ALA A 485 9.03 -3.94 8.83
N SER A 486 8.90 -4.03 7.50
CA SER A 486 9.91 -4.68 6.66
C SER A 486 11.27 -3.99 6.73
N GLY A 487 11.28 -2.65 6.81
CA GLY A 487 12.51 -1.87 7.02
C GLY A 487 13.17 -2.16 8.36
N LEU A 488 12.37 -2.30 9.44
CA LEU A 488 12.88 -2.68 10.77
C LEU A 488 13.50 -4.08 10.77
N ILE A 489 12.88 -5.04 10.07
CA ILE A 489 13.43 -6.40 9.96
C ILE A 489 14.79 -6.35 9.24
N VAL A 490 14.87 -5.65 8.10
CA VAL A 490 16.13 -5.43 7.38
C VAL A 490 17.18 -4.80 8.30
N ALA A 491 16.80 -3.79 9.08
CA ALA A 491 17.73 -3.11 9.98
C ALA A 491 18.31 -4.06 11.02
N GLU A 492 17.48 -4.90 11.67
CA GLU A 492 17.93 -5.90 12.65
C GLU A 492 18.88 -6.92 12.00
N THR A 493 18.51 -7.40 10.79
CA THR A 493 19.34 -8.35 10.03
C THR A 493 20.70 -7.74 9.68
N LEU A 494 20.73 -6.51 9.16
CA LEU A 494 21.99 -5.84 8.78
C LEU A 494 22.92 -5.54 9.96
N VAL A 495 22.37 -5.24 11.14
CA VAL A 495 23.17 -5.07 12.36
C VAL A 495 23.87 -6.36 12.74
N ALA A 496 23.23 -7.51 12.48
CA ALA A 496 23.79 -8.82 12.83
C ALA A 496 24.80 -9.34 11.79
N GLU A 497 24.64 -9.01 10.52
CA GLU A 497 25.36 -9.66 9.41
C GLU A 497 26.47 -8.80 8.79
N VAL A 498 26.38 -7.49 8.87
CA VAL A 498 27.30 -6.54 8.23
C VAL A 498 28.15 -5.81 9.26
#